data_8266c9eeef3329aa8a389bb8d3c5de7a
#
_entry.id   8266c9eeef3329aa8a389bb8d3c5de7a
#
_cell.length_a   1.000
_cell.length_b   1.000
_cell.length_c   1.000
_cell.angle_alpha   90.00
_cell.angle_beta   90.00
_cell.angle_gamma   90.00
#
_symmetry.space_group_name_H-M   'P 1'
#
loop_
_entity.id
_entity.type
_entity.pdbx_description
1 polymer ?
#
loop_
_entity_poly.entity_id
_entity_poly.type
_entity_poly.pdbx_seq_one_letter_code
_entity_poly.pdbx_strand_id
1 'polypeptide(L)'
;MANNTNTVNNKPKVDTRKGGNILDFFPVKKIENGVVTYTTNKISRVMQIGCLNLAYLSLDDQRSKIRQVTNALNLIKNDCSIVKIERPLDLTDAIDKQERLYGLQDVKYGNNDMTEDGYKNRKQQVDFEWQTLKAYQKDYPVMIKKFYLVIYGNNLDDLNFVYESVFEKLEINKLEPKKCSDSEIKAFFYYMFNPYGEKNEKDFLNNEDYKTDIMPENIEFFGTKFKTDSMHASVFSTYEYPNDVPGAWLAPVVVNPDTTVVVNVRNVEVATAKMLMDKAIREIRTQMLEHGKVSESMSKQTQLQSFIDVLSDIERGNESLKLINIYTMNYGKTDKELRNNNRKVVSSLKQQRFKIDKLALRQMQGLIAMLPTPRDYIIMSNGRDIPCSTLGASFPFVFQGLNDKDGFLLGYNGSGLIFFDPKVRSTSRTNSNIMVIGKSGSGKSHFTKKMLLKLIMEDVKTYIVDPEGEYDIMTKRLGGQIIDVGSGNNSRINPFHIFGAMQESDDEELTEIQKQEGFRSIFSNHIQFLEQFFQNLIPDLTNKELARLSKVLAEAYTRRGIKKTDNFELLKAEDFPIMDDAMAIVKE
;
A
#
# COMPACT_ATOMS: atom_id res chain seq x y z
N MET A 1 -16.66 5.55 -60.22
CA MET A 1 -16.23 6.85 -59.65
C MET A 1 -15.41 6.57 -58.42
N ALA A 2 -14.10 6.78 -58.53
CA ALA A 2 -13.14 6.49 -57.47
C ALA A 2 -13.12 7.66 -56.48
N ASN A 3 -13.41 7.41 -55.21
CA ASN A 3 -13.15 8.38 -54.17
C ASN A 3 -11.84 8.02 -53.47
N ASN A 4 -10.83 8.80 -53.75
CA ASN A 4 -9.57 8.88 -53.03
C ASN A 4 -9.80 9.30 -51.58
N THR A 5 -9.62 8.40 -50.64
CA THR A 5 -9.32 8.74 -49.23
C THR A 5 -7.81 8.73 -49.05
N ASN A 6 -7.20 9.89 -49.23
CA ASN A 6 -5.82 10.15 -48.82
C ASN A 6 -5.72 10.10 -47.30
N THR A 7 -5.46 8.94 -46.72
CA THR A 7 -4.90 8.82 -45.38
C THR A 7 -3.44 9.26 -45.45
N VAL A 8 -3.18 10.49 -45.00
CA VAL A 8 -1.83 11.03 -44.83
C VAL A 8 -1.10 10.18 -43.80
N ASN A 9 -0.27 9.27 -44.28
CA ASN A 9 0.69 8.49 -43.50
C ASN A 9 1.83 9.44 -43.06
N ASN A 10 1.59 10.28 -42.06
CA ASN A 10 2.65 11.02 -41.37
C ASN A 10 3.39 10.07 -40.44
N LYS A 11 4.20 9.18 -40.99
CA LYS A 11 5.28 8.53 -40.25
C LYS A 11 6.34 9.59 -39.98
N PRO A 12 6.69 9.91 -38.73
CA PRO A 12 7.86 10.74 -38.49
C PRO A 12 9.09 9.99 -39.03
N LYS A 13 9.73 10.54 -40.00
CA LYS A 13 11.07 10.11 -40.45
C LYS A 13 12.04 10.58 -39.36
N VAL A 14 12.23 9.78 -38.35
CA VAL A 14 13.40 9.92 -37.46
C VAL A 14 14.57 9.37 -38.28
N ASP A 15 15.42 10.26 -38.74
CA ASP A 15 16.65 9.88 -39.44
C ASP A 15 17.64 9.34 -38.40
N THR A 16 17.67 8.03 -38.23
CA THR A 16 18.55 7.31 -37.32
C THR A 16 20.05 7.42 -37.66
N ARG A 17 20.42 8.14 -38.70
CA ARG A 17 21.80 8.33 -39.18
C ARG A 17 22.42 9.68 -38.80
N LYS A 18 21.63 10.65 -38.33
CA LYS A 18 22.11 11.91 -37.74
C LYS A 18 21.70 11.90 -36.27
N GLY A 19 22.67 11.99 -35.38
CA GLY A 19 22.42 12.12 -33.94
C GLY A 19 21.44 13.27 -33.71
N GLY A 20 20.16 12.94 -33.52
CA GLY A 20 19.13 13.89 -33.13
C GLY A 20 19.29 14.19 -31.65
N ASN A 21 18.87 15.38 -31.21
CA ASN A 21 18.83 15.70 -29.79
C ASN A 21 17.86 14.71 -29.11
N ILE A 22 18.34 14.02 -28.07
CA ILE A 22 17.55 13.04 -27.34
C ILE A 22 16.29 13.66 -26.71
N LEU A 23 16.32 14.95 -26.41
CA LEU A 23 15.17 15.71 -25.92
C LEU A 23 14.01 15.77 -26.94
N ASP A 24 14.29 15.64 -28.24
CA ASP A 24 13.24 15.59 -29.27
C ASP A 24 12.48 14.26 -29.24
N PHE A 25 13.06 13.22 -28.62
CA PHE A 25 12.40 11.94 -28.40
C PHE A 25 11.35 12.02 -27.28
N PHE A 26 11.51 12.96 -26.32
CA PHE A 26 10.57 13.13 -25.21
C PHE A 26 9.31 13.88 -25.67
N PRO A 27 8.16 13.21 -25.70
CA PRO A 27 6.97 13.77 -26.35
C PRO A 27 6.22 14.80 -25.51
N VAL A 28 6.70 15.11 -24.30
CA VAL A 28 6.08 16.07 -23.38
C VAL A 28 6.59 17.48 -23.69
N LYS A 29 5.66 18.39 -23.98
CA LYS A 29 5.94 19.81 -24.18
C LYS A 29 6.07 20.56 -22.86
N LYS A 30 5.11 20.35 -21.96
CA LYS A 30 5.01 21.07 -20.68
C LYS A 30 4.22 20.25 -19.63
N ILE A 31 4.56 20.44 -18.34
CA ILE A 31 3.83 19.90 -17.21
C ILE A 31 3.52 21.07 -16.29
N GLU A 32 2.24 21.40 -16.10
CA GLU A 32 1.78 22.49 -15.25
C GLU A 32 0.38 22.25 -14.72
N ASN A 33 0.16 22.60 -13.45
CA ASN A 33 -1.12 22.48 -12.76
C ASN A 33 -1.72 21.06 -12.83
N GLY A 34 -0.86 20.04 -12.77
CA GLY A 34 -1.27 18.63 -12.86
C GLY A 34 -1.68 18.18 -14.25
N VAL A 35 -1.42 19.02 -15.28
CA VAL A 35 -1.72 18.73 -16.69
C VAL A 35 -0.43 18.53 -17.48
N VAL A 36 -0.38 17.45 -18.23
CA VAL A 36 0.71 17.17 -19.19
C VAL A 36 0.26 17.60 -20.58
N THR A 37 0.99 18.50 -21.21
CA THR A 37 0.78 18.89 -22.62
C THR A 37 1.82 18.21 -23.50
N TYR A 38 1.38 17.53 -24.54
CA TYR A 38 2.25 16.81 -25.47
C TYR A 38 2.60 17.65 -26.71
N THR A 39 3.66 17.24 -27.40
CA THR A 39 4.07 17.85 -28.68
C THR A 39 3.00 17.73 -29.78
N THR A 40 2.03 16.84 -29.62
CA THR A 40 0.85 16.69 -30.49
C THR A 40 -0.31 17.62 -30.15
N ASN A 41 -0.13 18.56 -29.20
CA ASN A 41 -1.16 19.41 -28.60
C ASN A 41 -2.31 18.66 -27.89
N LYS A 42 -2.20 17.35 -27.71
CA LYS A 42 -3.05 16.60 -26.79
C LYS A 42 -2.61 16.88 -25.35
N ILE A 43 -3.53 16.67 -24.45
CA ILE A 43 -3.29 16.84 -23.00
C ILE A 43 -3.61 15.57 -22.25
N SER A 44 -3.07 15.41 -21.04
CA SER A 44 -3.48 14.36 -20.11
C SER A 44 -3.42 14.81 -18.66
N ARG A 45 -4.15 14.11 -17.81
CA ARG A 45 -4.01 14.17 -16.35
C ARG A 45 -3.62 12.81 -15.81
N VAL A 46 -2.81 12.82 -14.76
CA VAL A 46 -2.25 11.62 -14.12
C VAL A 46 -2.78 11.53 -12.71
N MET A 47 -3.28 10.35 -12.32
CA MET A 47 -3.59 10.03 -10.93
C MET A 47 -2.83 8.77 -10.52
N GLN A 48 -2.32 8.75 -9.31
CA GLN A 48 -1.80 7.53 -8.69
C GLN A 48 -2.97 6.76 -8.10
N ILE A 49 -2.96 5.44 -8.27
CA ILE A 49 -3.98 4.55 -7.69
C ILE A 49 -3.35 3.76 -6.55
N GLY A 50 -4.06 3.67 -5.44
CA GLY A 50 -3.67 2.82 -4.33
C GLY A 50 -3.75 1.34 -4.69
N CYS A 51 -3.15 0.51 -3.86
CA CYS A 51 -3.09 -0.93 -4.08
C CYS A 51 -4.03 -1.65 -3.13
N LEU A 52 -4.69 -2.68 -3.62
CA LEU A 52 -5.56 -3.54 -2.83
C LEU A 52 -5.29 -5.01 -3.17
N ASN A 53 -5.05 -5.83 -2.16
CA ASN A 53 -4.91 -7.26 -2.39
C ASN A 53 -6.30 -7.92 -2.35
N LEU A 54 -6.83 -8.21 -3.54
CA LEU A 54 -8.14 -8.86 -3.68
C LEU A 54 -8.18 -10.25 -3.01
N ALA A 55 -7.05 -10.96 -2.92
CA ALA A 55 -7.01 -12.30 -2.34
C ALA A 55 -7.41 -12.36 -0.85
N TYR A 56 -7.36 -11.22 -0.14
CA TYR A 56 -7.78 -11.13 1.26
C TYR A 56 -9.26 -10.75 1.45
N LEU A 57 -9.96 -10.49 0.37
CA LEU A 57 -11.37 -10.14 0.40
C LEU A 57 -12.25 -11.38 0.19
N SER A 58 -13.49 -11.33 0.69
CA SER A 58 -14.51 -12.31 0.35
C SER A 58 -14.81 -12.29 -1.15
N LEU A 59 -15.35 -13.38 -1.71
CA LEU A 59 -15.67 -13.44 -3.14
C LEU A 59 -16.68 -12.34 -3.58
N ASP A 60 -17.59 -11.99 -2.69
CA ASP A 60 -18.59 -10.95 -2.97
C ASP A 60 -17.95 -9.56 -2.94
N ASP A 61 -17.03 -9.30 -2.01
CA ASP A 61 -16.25 -8.06 -1.97
C ASP A 61 -15.33 -7.94 -3.18
N GLN A 62 -14.67 -9.03 -3.61
CA GLN A 62 -13.86 -9.05 -4.83
C GLN A 62 -14.71 -8.65 -6.05
N ARG A 63 -15.88 -9.27 -6.23
CA ARG A 63 -16.83 -8.95 -7.32
C ARG A 63 -17.30 -7.50 -7.24
N SER A 64 -17.60 -7.03 -6.03
CA SER A 64 -17.99 -5.65 -5.80
C SER A 64 -16.89 -4.67 -6.23
N LYS A 65 -15.64 -4.91 -5.81
CA LYS A 65 -14.49 -4.07 -6.18
C LYS A 65 -14.22 -4.07 -7.68
N ILE A 66 -14.26 -5.22 -8.33
CA ILE A 66 -14.12 -5.33 -9.78
C ILE A 66 -15.20 -4.52 -10.50
N ARG A 67 -16.47 -4.64 -10.09
CA ARG A 67 -17.57 -3.86 -10.66
C ARG A 67 -17.37 -2.36 -10.49
N GLN A 68 -16.86 -1.94 -9.34
CA GLN A 68 -16.59 -0.53 -9.04
C GLN A 68 -15.50 0.04 -9.96
N VAL A 69 -14.41 -0.71 -10.18
CA VAL A 69 -13.36 -0.33 -11.14
C VAL A 69 -13.91 -0.30 -12.56
N THR A 70 -14.71 -1.27 -12.94
CA THR A 70 -15.39 -1.29 -14.25
C THR A 70 -16.22 -0.03 -14.46
N ASN A 71 -17.02 0.36 -13.47
CA ASN A 71 -17.85 1.56 -13.55
C ASN A 71 -17.00 2.84 -13.69
N ALA A 72 -15.86 2.94 -12.99
CA ALA A 72 -14.94 4.06 -13.14
C ALA A 72 -14.31 4.10 -14.54
N LEU A 73 -13.86 2.95 -15.08
CA LEU A 73 -13.28 2.86 -16.41
C LEU A 73 -14.31 3.12 -17.53
N ASN A 74 -15.59 2.77 -17.33
CA ASN A 74 -16.66 3.07 -18.29
C ASN A 74 -16.95 4.58 -18.43
N LEU A 75 -16.63 5.41 -17.42
CA LEU A 75 -16.73 6.86 -17.53
C LEU A 75 -15.72 7.43 -18.52
N ILE A 76 -14.59 6.74 -18.73
CA ILE A 76 -13.53 7.19 -19.62
C ILE A 76 -13.93 6.89 -21.08
N LYS A 77 -14.40 7.92 -21.78
CA LYS A 77 -14.74 7.85 -23.22
C LYS A 77 -13.54 8.17 -24.11
N ASN A 78 -12.46 8.65 -23.52
CA ASN A 78 -11.19 8.97 -24.16
C ASN A 78 -10.23 7.77 -24.07
N ASP A 79 -9.11 7.89 -24.76
CA ASP A 79 -8.00 6.95 -24.57
C ASP A 79 -7.42 7.13 -23.16
N CYS A 80 -6.89 6.06 -22.58
CA CYS A 80 -6.19 6.11 -21.31
C CYS A 80 -5.07 5.07 -21.25
N SER A 81 -4.19 5.19 -20.26
CA SER A 81 -3.16 4.19 -19.99
C SER A 81 -3.14 3.85 -18.50
N ILE A 82 -3.07 2.56 -18.20
CA ILE A 82 -2.78 2.08 -16.84
C ILE A 82 -1.31 1.72 -16.81
N VAL A 83 -0.56 2.32 -15.89
CA VAL A 83 0.91 2.21 -15.86
C VAL A 83 1.34 1.69 -14.49
N LYS A 84 2.14 0.63 -14.48
CA LYS A 84 2.88 0.15 -13.31
C LYS A 84 4.35 0.48 -13.52
N ILE A 85 4.91 1.25 -12.60
CA ILE A 85 6.35 1.49 -12.53
C ILE A 85 6.93 0.88 -11.25
N GLU A 86 8.24 0.68 -11.26
CA GLU A 86 9.01 0.42 -10.05
C GLU A 86 9.98 1.56 -9.80
N ARG A 87 10.15 1.89 -8.54
CA ARG A 87 11.13 2.88 -8.09
C ARG A 87 11.76 2.45 -6.77
N PRO A 88 12.95 2.92 -6.46
CA PRO A 88 13.52 2.72 -5.13
C PRO A 88 12.59 3.29 -4.05
N LEU A 89 12.48 2.58 -2.95
CA LEU A 89 11.80 3.08 -1.76
C LEU A 89 12.67 4.17 -1.14
N ASP A 90 12.09 5.34 -0.96
CA ASP A 90 12.75 6.42 -0.20
C ASP A 90 12.67 6.09 1.30
N LEU A 91 13.81 5.87 1.91
CA LEU A 91 13.96 5.53 3.32
C LEU A 91 14.41 6.72 4.16
N THR A 92 14.50 7.93 3.59
CA THR A 92 15.01 9.13 4.27
C THR A 92 14.22 9.40 5.56
N ASP A 93 12.89 9.45 5.50
CA ASP A 93 12.05 9.70 6.68
C ASP A 93 12.25 8.62 7.76
N ALA A 94 12.42 7.34 7.36
CA ALA A 94 12.67 6.24 8.29
C ALA A 94 14.07 6.32 8.91
N ILE A 95 15.08 6.74 8.16
CA ILE A 95 16.44 6.95 8.64
C ILE A 95 16.47 8.12 9.62
N ASP A 96 15.85 9.25 9.29
CA ASP A 96 15.74 10.43 10.16
C ASP A 96 15.01 10.10 11.45
N LYS A 97 13.99 9.21 11.39
CA LYS A 97 13.31 8.69 12.57
C LYS A 97 14.27 7.93 13.48
N GLN A 98 15.11 7.05 12.94
CA GLN A 98 16.10 6.31 13.75
C GLN A 98 17.12 7.25 14.38
N GLU A 99 17.54 8.30 13.69
CA GLU A 99 18.44 9.30 14.25
C GLU A 99 17.81 10.04 15.44
N ARG A 100 16.53 10.44 15.32
CA ARG A 100 15.78 11.03 16.44
C ARG A 100 15.65 10.07 17.62
N LEU A 101 15.35 8.79 17.35
CA LEU A 101 15.23 7.77 18.40
C LEU A 101 16.58 7.50 19.08
N TYR A 102 17.68 7.58 18.35
CA TYR A 102 19.02 7.46 18.91
C TYR A 102 19.31 8.60 19.90
N GLY A 103 19.00 9.84 19.54
CA GLY A 103 19.11 11.01 20.42
C GLY A 103 18.17 10.95 21.63
N LEU A 104 16.97 10.41 21.47
CA LEU A 104 16.01 10.23 22.55
C LEU A 104 16.57 9.33 23.67
N GLN A 105 17.33 8.28 23.34
CA GLN A 105 17.95 7.43 24.35
C GLN A 105 19.00 8.19 25.17
N ASP A 106 19.74 9.11 24.57
CA ASP A 106 20.72 9.96 25.27
C ASP A 106 20.04 10.89 26.28
N VAL A 107 18.93 11.52 25.88
CA VAL A 107 18.15 12.42 26.74
C VAL A 107 17.62 11.66 27.96
N LYS A 108 17.03 10.48 27.75
CA LYS A 108 16.48 9.66 28.83
C LYS A 108 17.54 9.17 29.81
N TYR A 109 18.68 8.77 29.31
CA TYR A 109 19.79 8.38 30.18
C TYR A 109 20.31 9.57 31.00
N GLY A 110 20.42 10.74 30.39
CA GLY A 110 20.79 11.98 31.07
C GLY A 110 19.80 12.41 32.18
N ASN A 111 18.52 12.09 32.00
CA ASN A 111 17.46 12.36 32.98
C ASN A 111 17.34 11.28 34.08
N ASN A 112 18.18 10.26 34.08
CA ASN A 112 18.09 9.08 34.94
C ASN A 112 16.81 8.24 34.79
N ASP A 113 16.15 8.30 33.63
CA ASP A 113 14.92 7.55 33.35
C ASP A 113 15.18 6.08 32.98
N MET A 114 16.45 5.67 32.91
CA MET A 114 16.84 4.29 32.62
C MET A 114 18.19 3.91 33.20
N THR A 115 18.41 2.60 33.36
CA THR A 115 19.68 2.03 33.81
C THR A 115 20.74 2.10 32.69
N GLU A 116 22.03 2.06 33.06
CA GLU A 116 23.16 2.06 32.10
C GLU A 116 23.08 0.89 31.11
N ASP A 117 22.74 -0.30 31.59
CA ASP A 117 22.57 -1.48 30.74
C ASP A 117 21.36 -1.34 29.79
N GLY A 118 20.27 -0.80 30.29
CA GLY A 118 19.10 -0.46 29.49
C GLY A 118 19.43 0.52 28.36
N TYR A 119 20.16 1.58 28.68
CA TYR A 119 20.62 2.57 27.72
C TYR A 119 21.50 1.95 26.63
N LYS A 120 22.56 1.20 27.01
CA LYS A 120 23.47 0.55 26.05
C LYS A 120 22.72 -0.38 25.10
N ASN A 121 21.84 -1.22 25.63
CA ASN A 121 21.09 -2.18 24.83
C ASN A 121 20.08 -1.51 23.89
N ARG A 122 19.34 -0.51 24.36
CA ARG A 122 18.39 0.25 23.51
C ARG A 122 19.12 0.99 22.40
N LYS A 123 20.20 1.67 22.72
CA LYS A 123 21.02 2.41 21.74
C LYS A 123 21.58 1.48 20.67
N GLN A 124 22.08 0.31 21.05
CA GLN A 124 22.57 -0.70 20.12
C GLN A 124 21.47 -1.18 19.15
N GLN A 125 20.22 -1.34 19.64
CA GLN A 125 19.10 -1.77 18.79
C GLN A 125 18.72 -0.68 17.78
N VAL A 126 18.67 0.58 18.19
CA VAL A 126 18.37 1.70 17.30
C VAL A 126 19.49 1.86 16.25
N ASP A 127 20.75 1.76 16.65
CA ASP A 127 21.90 1.84 15.72
C ASP A 127 21.86 0.70 14.69
N PHE A 128 21.61 -0.53 15.12
CA PHE A 128 21.50 -1.69 14.22
C PHE A 128 20.44 -1.46 13.14
N GLU A 129 19.27 -0.95 13.51
CA GLU A 129 18.22 -0.66 12.53
C GLU A 129 18.60 0.50 11.63
N TRP A 130 19.19 1.54 12.18
CA TRP A 130 19.68 2.69 11.42
C TRP A 130 20.70 2.30 10.35
N GLN A 131 21.69 1.47 10.70
CA GLN A 131 22.66 0.93 9.75
C GLN A 131 21.99 0.03 8.71
N THR A 132 21.02 -0.77 9.12
CA THR A 132 20.27 -1.64 8.22
C THR A 132 19.49 -0.83 7.17
N LEU A 133 18.78 0.24 7.59
CA LEU A 133 18.04 1.10 6.66
C LEU A 133 18.97 1.84 5.70
N LYS A 134 20.13 2.34 6.19
CA LYS A 134 21.14 2.96 5.34
C LYS A 134 21.68 2.00 4.29
N ALA A 135 21.94 0.74 4.66
CA ALA A 135 22.37 -0.29 3.73
C ALA A 135 21.30 -0.59 2.66
N TYR A 136 20.04 -0.68 3.05
CA TYR A 136 18.93 -0.84 2.10
C TYR A 136 18.75 0.36 1.17
N GLN A 137 19.01 1.57 1.63
CA GLN A 137 18.90 2.74 0.76
C GLN A 137 20.04 2.80 -0.26
N LYS A 138 21.26 2.47 0.13
CA LYS A 138 22.47 2.66 -0.69
C LYS A 138 22.87 1.40 -1.46
N ASP A 139 23.00 0.27 -0.77
CA ASP A 139 23.64 -0.92 -1.33
C ASP A 139 22.64 -1.90 -1.94
N TYR A 140 21.45 -1.97 -1.37
CA TYR A 140 20.39 -2.91 -1.76
C TYR A 140 19.03 -2.20 -1.89
N PRO A 141 18.86 -1.27 -2.85
CA PRO A 141 17.63 -0.51 -2.95
C PRO A 141 16.42 -1.42 -3.14
N VAL A 142 15.47 -1.26 -2.25
CA VAL A 142 14.21 -2.00 -2.30
C VAL A 142 13.26 -1.30 -3.26
N MET A 143 12.80 -2.02 -4.27
CA MET A 143 11.92 -1.47 -5.29
C MET A 143 10.46 -1.57 -4.84
N ILE A 144 9.74 -0.46 -4.94
CA ILE A 144 8.29 -0.41 -4.71
C ILE A 144 7.54 -0.24 -6.03
N LYS A 145 6.35 -0.82 -6.08
CA LYS A 145 5.45 -0.71 -7.24
C LYS A 145 4.48 0.45 -7.03
N LYS A 146 4.34 1.28 -8.05
CA LYS A 146 3.37 2.38 -8.10
C LYS A 146 2.50 2.22 -9.34
N PHE A 147 1.22 2.49 -9.17
CA PHE A 147 0.23 2.39 -10.25
C PHE A 147 -0.33 3.76 -10.57
N TYR A 148 -0.44 4.04 -11.85
CA TYR A 148 -0.96 5.30 -12.34
C TYR A 148 -2.03 5.06 -13.40
N LEU A 149 -3.05 5.91 -13.39
CA LEU A 149 -4.03 6.02 -14.45
C LEU A 149 -3.81 7.36 -15.14
N VAL A 150 -3.55 7.31 -16.45
CA VAL A 150 -3.33 8.47 -17.31
C VAL A 150 -4.52 8.60 -18.25
N ILE A 151 -5.27 9.69 -18.17
CA ILE A 151 -6.44 9.95 -19.01
C ILE A 151 -6.07 11.04 -20.01
N TYR A 152 -6.27 10.78 -21.31
CA TYR A 152 -5.96 11.70 -22.39
C TYR A 152 -7.18 12.53 -22.79
N GLY A 153 -6.93 13.74 -23.31
CA GLY A 153 -7.97 14.63 -23.80
C GLY A 153 -7.48 15.58 -24.88
N ASN A 154 -8.43 16.22 -25.54
CA ASN A 154 -8.17 17.30 -26.50
C ASN A 154 -8.59 18.66 -25.93
N ASN A 155 -9.54 18.68 -25.00
CA ASN A 155 -10.07 19.85 -24.31
C ASN A 155 -9.85 19.71 -22.81
N LEU A 156 -9.44 20.78 -22.15
CA LEU A 156 -9.11 20.79 -20.73
C LEU A 156 -10.35 20.61 -19.83
N ASP A 157 -11.46 21.25 -20.18
CA ASP A 157 -12.69 21.19 -19.38
C ASP A 157 -13.30 19.79 -19.40
N ASP A 158 -13.37 19.17 -20.58
CA ASP A 158 -13.84 17.79 -20.73
C ASP A 158 -12.92 16.80 -19.99
N LEU A 159 -11.59 17.00 -20.09
CA LEU A 159 -10.62 16.17 -19.41
C LEU A 159 -10.76 16.29 -17.88
N ASN A 160 -10.91 17.50 -17.37
CA ASN A 160 -11.10 17.74 -15.95
C ASN A 160 -12.39 17.08 -15.43
N PHE A 161 -13.50 17.24 -16.17
CA PHE A 161 -14.78 16.61 -15.80
C PHE A 161 -14.65 15.09 -15.70
N VAL A 162 -14.06 14.44 -16.71
CA VAL A 162 -13.86 12.97 -16.69
C VAL A 162 -12.91 12.58 -15.57
N TYR A 163 -11.81 13.31 -15.40
CA TYR A 163 -10.81 13.04 -14.38
C TYR A 163 -11.40 13.10 -12.96
N GLU A 164 -12.14 14.16 -12.63
CA GLU A 164 -12.77 14.31 -11.32
C GLU A 164 -13.84 13.24 -11.09
N SER A 165 -14.66 12.95 -12.10
CA SER A 165 -15.69 11.89 -11.99
C SER A 165 -15.09 10.50 -11.74
N VAL A 166 -13.96 10.18 -12.38
CA VAL A 166 -13.23 8.92 -12.16
C VAL A 166 -12.58 8.91 -10.78
N PHE A 167 -11.97 10.03 -10.38
CA PHE A 167 -11.34 10.19 -9.07
C PHE A 167 -12.32 9.93 -7.94
N GLU A 168 -13.48 10.62 -7.94
CA GLU A 168 -14.54 10.43 -6.95
C GLU A 168 -15.05 8.98 -6.87
N LYS A 169 -15.23 8.34 -8.04
CA LYS A 169 -15.64 6.93 -8.08
C LYS A 169 -14.61 6.00 -7.44
N LEU A 170 -13.32 6.23 -7.69
CA LEU A 170 -12.25 5.41 -7.10
C LEU A 170 -12.08 5.70 -5.61
N GLU A 171 -12.27 6.95 -5.16
CA GLU A 171 -12.18 7.36 -3.76
C GLU A 171 -13.31 6.74 -2.92
N ILE A 172 -14.58 6.89 -3.35
CA ILE A 172 -15.74 6.25 -2.70
C ILE A 172 -15.52 4.74 -2.55
N ASN A 173 -14.82 4.14 -3.49
CA ASN A 173 -14.55 2.71 -3.54
C ASN A 173 -13.28 2.31 -2.76
N LYS A 174 -12.68 3.23 -2.00
CA LYS A 174 -11.51 2.96 -1.15
C LYS A 174 -10.30 2.42 -1.91
N LEU A 175 -10.09 2.89 -3.14
CA LEU A 175 -8.89 2.60 -3.94
C LEU A 175 -7.82 3.68 -3.77
N GLU A 176 -8.02 4.59 -2.83
CA GLU A 176 -7.08 5.63 -2.41
C GLU A 176 -6.42 6.36 -3.60
N PRO A 177 -7.20 6.91 -4.54
CA PRO A 177 -6.63 7.65 -5.65
C PRO A 177 -5.97 8.93 -5.11
N LYS A 178 -4.83 9.30 -5.71
CA LYS A 178 -4.12 10.53 -5.38
C LYS A 178 -3.92 11.37 -6.64
N LYS A 179 -4.31 12.65 -6.59
CA LYS A 179 -4.00 13.61 -7.65
C LYS A 179 -2.50 13.90 -7.63
N CYS A 180 -1.85 13.73 -8.77
CA CYS A 180 -0.41 13.95 -8.86
C CYS A 180 -0.11 15.44 -9.05
N SER A 181 0.82 15.98 -8.27
CA SER A 181 1.42 17.29 -8.46
C SER A 181 2.37 17.30 -9.66
N ASP A 182 2.79 18.49 -10.11
CA ASP A 182 3.72 18.61 -11.24
C ASP A 182 5.04 17.89 -10.97
N SER A 183 5.56 17.97 -9.73
CA SER A 183 6.79 17.28 -9.33
C SER A 183 6.63 15.76 -9.33
N GLU A 184 5.49 15.25 -8.87
CA GLU A 184 5.18 13.81 -8.90
C GLU A 184 5.03 13.29 -10.34
N ILE A 185 4.45 14.09 -11.24
CA ILE A 185 4.35 13.75 -12.67
C ILE A 185 5.74 13.74 -13.32
N LYS A 186 6.60 14.71 -13.01
CA LYS A 186 7.98 14.73 -13.49
C LYS A 186 8.75 13.49 -13.00
N ALA A 187 8.64 13.14 -11.71
CA ALA A 187 9.21 11.94 -11.13
C ALA A 187 8.66 10.65 -11.78
N PHE A 188 7.36 10.59 -12.07
CA PHE A 188 6.75 9.47 -12.79
C PHE A 188 7.42 9.26 -14.16
N PHE A 189 7.60 10.30 -14.97
CA PHE A 189 8.32 10.20 -16.24
C PHE A 189 9.79 9.83 -16.06
N TYR A 190 10.44 10.36 -15.02
CA TYR A 190 11.84 10.01 -14.69
C TYR A 190 12.02 8.51 -14.49
N TYR A 191 11.16 7.88 -13.70
CA TYR A 191 11.25 6.45 -13.43
C TYR A 191 10.87 5.55 -14.62
N MET A 192 10.20 6.08 -15.62
CA MET A 192 9.98 5.36 -16.88
C MET A 192 11.30 5.11 -17.64
N PHE A 193 12.27 6.02 -17.52
CA PHE A 193 13.58 5.92 -18.16
C PHE A 193 14.68 5.46 -17.21
N ASN A 194 14.53 5.74 -15.91
CA ASN A 194 15.54 5.52 -14.87
C ASN A 194 14.96 4.75 -13.69
N PRO A 195 14.58 3.47 -13.85
CA PRO A 195 13.92 2.71 -12.79
C PRO A 195 14.80 2.53 -11.54
N TYR A 196 16.13 2.56 -11.68
CA TYR A 196 17.10 2.50 -10.58
C TYR A 196 17.59 3.90 -10.13
N GLY A 197 16.96 4.96 -10.63
CA GLY A 197 17.40 6.33 -10.35
C GLY A 197 17.11 6.75 -8.90
N GLU A 198 17.90 7.70 -8.39
CA GLU A 198 17.86 8.14 -7.01
C GLU A 198 17.01 9.41 -6.79
N LYS A 199 16.65 10.13 -7.88
CA LYS A 199 15.85 11.37 -7.79
C LYS A 199 14.42 11.08 -7.36
N ASN A 200 13.92 11.86 -6.42
CA ASN A 200 12.55 11.76 -5.92
C ASN A 200 11.69 12.99 -6.32
N GLU A 201 10.45 13.05 -5.86
CA GLU A 201 9.54 14.14 -6.18
C GLU A 201 10.05 15.51 -5.72
N LYS A 202 10.85 15.57 -4.64
CA LYS A 202 11.39 16.83 -4.08
C LYS A 202 12.44 17.44 -5.02
N ASP A 203 13.17 16.61 -5.74
CA ASP A 203 14.21 17.06 -6.70
C ASP A 203 13.63 17.76 -7.93
N PHE A 204 12.34 17.58 -8.18
CA PHE A 204 11.62 18.19 -9.29
C PHE A 204 10.74 19.40 -8.92
N LEU A 205 10.73 19.84 -7.65
CA LEU A 205 9.83 20.91 -7.19
C LEU A 205 9.99 22.22 -7.94
N ASN A 206 11.20 22.72 -8.12
CA ASN A 206 11.48 24.00 -8.78
C ASN A 206 12.39 23.85 -10.00
N ASN A 207 12.34 22.68 -10.64
CA ASN A 207 13.22 22.36 -11.75
C ASN A 207 12.53 22.72 -13.07
N GLU A 208 13.02 23.78 -13.74
CA GLU A 208 12.54 24.20 -15.05
C GLU A 208 13.13 23.32 -16.17
N ASP A 209 14.36 22.87 -16.02
CA ASP A 209 15.08 22.04 -16.99
C ASP A 209 14.86 20.53 -16.77
N TYR A 210 13.75 20.16 -16.12
CA TYR A 210 13.42 18.79 -15.76
C TYR A 210 13.53 17.76 -16.90
N LYS A 211 13.44 18.17 -18.15
CA LYS A 211 13.54 17.25 -19.30
C LYS A 211 14.92 16.62 -19.42
N THR A 212 15.97 17.39 -19.17
CA THR A 212 17.36 16.89 -19.12
C THR A 212 17.56 15.88 -18.00
N ASP A 213 16.88 16.09 -16.90
CA ASP A 213 16.94 15.19 -15.75
C ASP A 213 16.15 13.89 -15.96
N ILE A 214 15.03 13.97 -16.69
CA ILE A 214 14.19 12.80 -16.99
C ILE A 214 14.84 11.91 -18.04
N MET A 215 15.40 12.51 -19.09
CA MET A 215 15.92 11.75 -20.22
C MET A 215 17.35 11.25 -19.92
N PRO A 216 17.68 10.00 -20.29
CA PRO A 216 19.05 9.53 -20.26
C PRO A 216 19.90 10.32 -21.26
N GLU A 217 21.21 10.37 -21.06
CA GLU A 217 22.13 11.05 -21.98
C GLU A 217 22.17 10.37 -23.35
N ASN A 218 22.04 9.04 -23.36
CA ASN A 218 22.06 8.26 -24.59
C ASN A 218 21.05 7.10 -24.55
N ILE A 219 20.45 6.78 -25.72
CA ILE A 219 19.64 5.58 -25.94
C ILE A 219 20.14 4.87 -27.19
N GLU A 220 20.71 3.69 -27.02
CA GLU A 220 21.17 2.83 -28.10
C GLU A 220 20.18 1.70 -28.37
N PHE A 221 19.62 1.63 -29.57
CA PHE A 221 18.69 0.58 -29.97
C PHE A 221 19.40 -0.54 -30.73
N PHE A 222 19.14 -1.77 -30.28
CA PHE A 222 19.57 -3.01 -30.92
C PHE A 222 18.35 -3.79 -31.44
N GLY A 223 18.59 -4.87 -32.17
CA GLY A 223 17.49 -5.65 -32.76
C GLY A 223 16.43 -6.14 -31.76
N THR A 224 16.82 -6.48 -30.53
CA THR A 224 15.91 -7.09 -29.52
C THR A 224 15.97 -6.42 -28.15
N LYS A 225 16.72 -5.37 -27.99
CA LYS A 225 16.91 -4.62 -26.75
C LYS A 225 17.32 -3.18 -27.05
N PHE A 226 17.30 -2.35 -26.03
CA PHE A 226 17.97 -1.05 -26.03
C PHE A 226 18.79 -0.89 -24.74
N LYS A 227 19.69 0.07 -24.76
CA LYS A 227 20.55 0.40 -23.64
C LYS A 227 20.48 1.89 -23.39
N THR A 228 20.44 2.28 -22.13
CA THR A 228 20.64 3.65 -21.65
C THR A 228 21.88 3.69 -20.74
N ASP A 229 22.21 4.86 -20.22
CA ASP A 229 23.32 5.02 -19.26
C ASP A 229 23.11 4.18 -18.00
N SER A 230 21.86 4.00 -17.57
CA SER A 230 21.50 3.38 -16.30
C SER A 230 21.02 1.93 -16.41
N MET A 231 20.58 1.47 -17.61
CA MET A 231 19.98 0.15 -17.75
C MET A 231 20.12 -0.46 -19.15
N HIS A 232 20.02 -1.78 -19.20
CA HIS A 232 19.68 -2.55 -20.42
C HIS A 232 18.20 -2.94 -20.35
N ALA A 233 17.44 -2.76 -21.41
CA ALA A 233 16.01 -3.03 -21.42
C ALA A 233 15.53 -3.74 -22.70
N SER A 234 14.42 -4.44 -22.60
CA SER A 234 13.70 -5.06 -23.75
C SER A 234 12.20 -4.88 -23.56
N VAL A 235 11.52 -4.42 -24.62
CA VAL A 235 10.07 -4.29 -24.63
C VAL A 235 9.43 -5.50 -25.32
N PHE A 236 8.40 -6.02 -24.67
CA PHE A 236 7.52 -7.08 -25.13
C PHE A 236 6.11 -6.57 -25.31
N SER A 237 5.36 -7.13 -26.24
CA SER A 237 3.93 -6.92 -26.41
C SER A 237 3.19 -8.23 -26.18
N THR A 238 2.06 -8.18 -25.51
CA THR A 238 1.18 -9.34 -25.36
C THR A 238 0.33 -9.49 -26.62
N TYR A 239 0.31 -10.68 -27.21
CA TYR A 239 -0.46 -10.96 -28.42
C TYR A 239 -1.54 -12.03 -28.22
N GLU A 240 -1.44 -12.82 -27.14
CA GLU A 240 -2.46 -13.82 -26.78
C GLU A 240 -2.72 -13.77 -25.28
N TYR A 241 -3.98 -13.78 -24.93
CA TYR A 241 -4.51 -13.64 -23.58
C TYR A 241 -5.15 -14.96 -23.12
N PRO A 242 -5.24 -15.24 -21.81
CA PRO A 242 -5.99 -16.39 -21.31
C PRO A 242 -7.44 -16.37 -21.78
N ASN A 243 -7.98 -17.51 -22.18
CA ASN A 243 -9.38 -17.62 -22.62
C ASN A 243 -10.38 -17.53 -21.47
N ASP A 244 -9.98 -18.00 -20.29
CA ASP A 244 -10.76 -17.90 -19.06
C ASP A 244 -9.98 -17.00 -18.09
N VAL A 245 -10.58 -15.88 -17.72
CA VAL A 245 -9.94 -14.84 -16.93
C VAL A 245 -10.62 -14.71 -15.57
N PRO A 246 -9.95 -15.15 -14.51
CA PRO A 246 -10.42 -14.91 -13.14
C PRO A 246 -10.33 -13.42 -12.79
N GLY A 247 -10.92 -13.02 -11.66
CA GLY A 247 -10.69 -11.68 -11.12
C GLY A 247 -9.20 -11.42 -10.90
N ALA A 248 -8.75 -10.19 -11.16
CA ALA A 248 -7.34 -9.78 -11.13
C ALA A 248 -6.43 -10.54 -12.12
N TRP A 249 -6.94 -10.88 -13.32
CA TRP A 249 -6.19 -11.65 -14.30
C TRP A 249 -4.89 -10.99 -14.79
N LEU A 250 -4.73 -9.67 -14.59
CA LEU A 250 -3.50 -8.96 -14.93
C LEU A 250 -2.45 -9.01 -13.81
N ALA A 251 -2.82 -9.47 -12.60
CA ALA A 251 -1.90 -9.58 -11.47
C ALA A 251 -0.58 -10.32 -11.82
N PRO A 252 -0.58 -11.46 -12.52
CA PRO A 252 0.65 -12.14 -12.91
C PRO A 252 1.61 -11.30 -13.77
N VAL A 253 1.09 -10.34 -14.52
CA VAL A 253 1.92 -9.44 -15.35
C VAL A 253 2.58 -8.37 -14.48
N VAL A 254 1.81 -7.74 -13.58
CA VAL A 254 2.27 -6.58 -12.80
C VAL A 254 3.10 -6.93 -11.57
N VAL A 255 3.02 -8.18 -11.06
CA VAL A 255 3.80 -8.58 -9.88
C VAL A 255 5.27 -8.87 -10.19
N ASN A 256 5.64 -9.10 -11.44
CA ASN A 256 7.03 -9.39 -11.81
C ASN A 256 7.95 -8.22 -11.41
N PRO A 257 9.12 -8.51 -10.78
CA PRO A 257 10.11 -7.50 -10.44
C PRO A 257 10.91 -7.07 -11.69
N ASP A 258 11.59 -5.93 -11.59
CA ASP A 258 12.41 -5.33 -12.65
C ASP A 258 11.64 -5.18 -13.97
N THR A 259 10.37 -4.76 -13.84
CA THR A 259 9.50 -4.55 -15.00
C THR A 259 8.70 -3.27 -14.89
N THR A 260 8.52 -2.58 -16.00
CA THR A 260 7.49 -1.57 -16.18
C THR A 260 6.40 -2.15 -17.06
N VAL A 261 5.15 -1.99 -16.66
CA VAL A 261 3.99 -2.51 -17.41
C VAL A 261 3.09 -1.35 -17.81
N VAL A 262 2.69 -1.31 -19.06
CA VAL A 262 1.75 -0.31 -19.58
C VAL A 262 0.62 -1.01 -20.30
N VAL A 263 -0.59 -0.73 -19.89
CA VAL A 263 -1.81 -1.15 -20.59
C VAL A 263 -2.36 0.08 -21.29
N ASN A 264 -2.14 0.17 -22.59
CA ASN A 264 -2.77 1.19 -23.41
C ASN A 264 -4.19 0.77 -23.75
N VAL A 265 -5.11 1.70 -23.55
CA VAL A 265 -6.54 1.49 -23.74
C VAL A 265 -7.07 2.56 -24.67
N ARG A 266 -7.63 2.15 -25.81
CA ARG A 266 -8.37 3.04 -26.72
C ARG A 266 -9.87 2.75 -26.60
N ASN A 267 -10.65 3.81 -26.57
CA ASN A 267 -12.09 3.65 -26.63
C ASN A 267 -12.53 3.31 -28.06
N VAL A 268 -13.40 2.33 -28.19
CA VAL A 268 -14.01 1.97 -29.48
C VAL A 268 -15.37 2.63 -29.58
N GLU A 269 -15.60 3.37 -30.63
CA GLU A 269 -16.91 4.02 -30.87
C GLU A 269 -18.03 2.99 -30.94
N VAL A 270 -19.20 3.34 -30.39
CA VAL A 270 -20.35 2.44 -30.27
C VAL A 270 -20.76 1.81 -31.61
N ALA A 271 -20.76 2.59 -32.69
CA ALA A 271 -21.08 2.09 -34.04
C ALA A 271 -20.07 1.03 -34.51
N THR A 272 -18.77 1.28 -34.27
CA THR A 272 -17.69 0.34 -34.59
C THR A 272 -17.75 -0.90 -33.70
N ALA A 273 -18.04 -0.74 -32.42
CA ALA A 273 -18.21 -1.84 -31.48
C ALA A 273 -19.34 -2.80 -31.88
N LYS A 274 -20.49 -2.26 -32.27
CA LYS A 274 -21.63 -3.05 -32.79
C LYS A 274 -21.22 -3.84 -34.03
N MET A 275 -20.56 -3.19 -34.98
CA MET A 275 -20.10 -3.84 -36.22
C MET A 275 -19.11 -4.98 -35.94
N LEU A 276 -18.17 -4.78 -34.99
CA LEU A 276 -17.20 -5.81 -34.58
C LEU A 276 -17.89 -6.99 -33.88
N MET A 277 -18.86 -6.72 -33.00
CA MET A 277 -19.63 -7.77 -32.32
C MET A 277 -20.50 -8.55 -33.31
N ASP A 278 -21.19 -7.90 -34.22
CA ASP A 278 -21.98 -8.55 -35.26
C ASP A 278 -21.12 -9.43 -36.18
N LYS A 279 -19.91 -8.99 -36.48
CA LYS A 279 -18.97 -9.80 -37.25
C LYS A 279 -18.54 -11.03 -36.49
N ALA A 280 -18.15 -10.89 -35.21
CA ALA A 280 -17.77 -12.00 -34.36
C ALA A 280 -18.89 -13.02 -34.17
N ILE A 281 -20.13 -12.56 -33.94
CA ILE A 281 -21.33 -13.40 -33.83
C ILE A 281 -21.55 -14.22 -35.12
N ARG A 282 -21.42 -13.57 -36.29
CA ARG A 282 -21.54 -14.28 -37.59
C ARG A 282 -20.45 -15.33 -37.76
N GLU A 283 -19.23 -15.01 -37.46
CA GLU A 283 -18.08 -15.93 -37.55
C GLU A 283 -18.29 -17.17 -36.67
N ILE A 284 -18.73 -17.00 -35.41
CA ILE A 284 -19.02 -18.12 -34.50
C ILE A 284 -20.17 -18.98 -35.03
N ARG A 285 -21.26 -18.36 -35.53
CA ARG A 285 -22.38 -19.10 -36.13
C ARG A 285 -21.93 -19.94 -37.32
N THR A 286 -21.08 -19.40 -38.20
CA THR A 286 -20.53 -20.14 -39.35
C THR A 286 -19.68 -21.33 -38.86
N GLN A 287 -18.81 -21.10 -37.89
CA GLN A 287 -17.98 -22.16 -37.30
C GLN A 287 -18.81 -23.26 -36.60
N MET A 288 -19.95 -22.95 -36.02
CA MET A 288 -20.87 -23.92 -35.44
C MET A 288 -21.50 -24.83 -36.48
N LEU A 289 -21.70 -24.34 -37.71
CA LEU A 289 -22.24 -25.11 -38.82
C LEU A 289 -21.20 -26.08 -39.43
N GLU A 290 -19.93 -25.75 -39.34
CA GLU A 290 -18.84 -26.53 -39.94
C GLU A 290 -18.29 -27.66 -39.06
N HIS A 291 -18.57 -27.68 -37.75
CA HIS A 291 -17.95 -28.59 -36.80
C HIS A 291 -18.94 -29.55 -36.14
N GLY A 292 -18.70 -30.87 -36.35
CA GLY A 292 -19.58 -31.96 -35.92
C GLY A 292 -19.35 -32.54 -34.51
N LYS A 293 -18.44 -31.95 -33.67
CA LYS A 293 -18.18 -32.48 -32.31
C LYS A 293 -19.02 -31.74 -31.27
N VAL A 294 -19.76 -32.51 -30.46
CA VAL A 294 -20.72 -32.00 -29.47
C VAL A 294 -20.04 -31.10 -28.42
N SER A 295 -18.82 -31.43 -27.95
CA SER A 295 -18.09 -30.64 -26.94
C SER A 295 -17.64 -29.28 -27.47
N GLU A 296 -17.23 -29.21 -28.74
CA GLU A 296 -16.85 -27.94 -29.39
C GLU A 296 -18.08 -27.08 -29.68
N SER A 297 -19.21 -27.70 -29.99
CA SER A 297 -20.50 -27.04 -30.19
C SER A 297 -21.00 -26.37 -28.90
N MET A 298 -20.93 -27.04 -27.76
CA MET A 298 -21.34 -26.46 -26.45
C MET A 298 -20.45 -25.26 -26.06
N SER A 299 -19.13 -25.35 -26.25
CA SER A 299 -18.22 -24.23 -25.97
C SER A 299 -18.53 -23.02 -26.86
N LYS A 300 -18.76 -23.23 -28.15
CA LYS A 300 -19.11 -22.17 -29.10
C LYS A 300 -20.50 -21.57 -28.81
N GLN A 301 -21.44 -22.37 -28.34
CA GLN A 301 -22.77 -21.87 -27.96
C GLN A 301 -22.69 -20.95 -26.73
N THR A 302 -21.89 -21.31 -25.72
CA THR A 302 -21.64 -20.44 -24.55
C THR A 302 -20.95 -19.15 -24.99
N GLN A 303 -19.97 -19.23 -25.88
CA GLN A 303 -19.27 -18.07 -26.41
C GLN A 303 -20.20 -17.16 -27.21
N LEU A 304 -21.07 -17.73 -28.04
CA LEU A 304 -22.08 -16.99 -28.81
C LEU A 304 -23.03 -16.22 -27.89
N GLN A 305 -23.53 -16.89 -26.84
CA GLN A 305 -24.41 -16.24 -25.86
C GLN A 305 -23.71 -15.08 -25.17
N SER A 306 -22.45 -15.26 -24.74
CA SER A 306 -21.66 -14.19 -24.14
C SER A 306 -21.50 -12.97 -25.05
N PHE A 307 -21.27 -13.18 -26.35
CA PHE A 307 -21.19 -12.06 -27.31
C PHE A 307 -22.54 -11.35 -27.52
N ILE A 308 -23.65 -12.09 -27.51
CA ILE A 308 -24.99 -11.51 -27.62
C ILE A 308 -25.31 -10.67 -26.37
N ASP A 309 -24.95 -11.15 -25.19
CA ASP A 309 -25.15 -10.44 -23.93
C ASP A 309 -24.35 -9.13 -23.92
N VAL A 310 -23.05 -9.18 -24.29
CA VAL A 310 -22.21 -7.99 -24.42
C VAL A 310 -22.77 -6.99 -25.43
N LEU A 311 -23.24 -7.45 -26.60
CA LEU A 311 -23.87 -6.57 -27.60
C LEU A 311 -25.12 -5.89 -27.05
N SER A 312 -25.97 -6.64 -26.33
CA SER A 312 -27.16 -6.09 -25.67
C SER A 312 -26.80 -5.01 -24.64
N ASP A 313 -25.74 -5.24 -23.85
CA ASP A 313 -25.28 -4.28 -22.85
C ASP A 313 -24.66 -3.02 -23.49
N ILE A 314 -23.95 -3.17 -24.61
CA ILE A 314 -23.46 -2.02 -25.41
C ILE A 314 -24.64 -1.20 -25.94
N GLU A 315 -25.71 -1.86 -26.41
CA GLU A 315 -26.92 -1.18 -26.91
C GLU A 315 -27.65 -0.39 -25.83
N ARG A 316 -27.67 -0.92 -24.61
CA ARG A 316 -28.26 -0.26 -23.43
C ARG A 316 -27.35 0.83 -22.83
N GLY A 317 -26.11 0.97 -23.31
CA GLY A 317 -25.13 1.91 -22.78
C GLY A 317 -24.48 1.49 -21.46
N ASN A 318 -24.68 0.25 -21.01
CA ASN A 318 -24.12 -0.29 -19.77
C ASN A 318 -22.70 -0.83 -19.94
N GLU A 319 -22.29 -1.11 -21.19
CA GLU A 319 -20.97 -1.66 -21.51
C GLU A 319 -20.32 -0.84 -22.63
N SER A 320 -19.00 -0.86 -22.69
CA SER A 320 -18.20 -0.28 -23.78
C SER A 320 -17.10 -1.23 -24.23
N LEU A 321 -16.80 -1.22 -25.51
CA LEU A 321 -15.68 -1.99 -26.06
C LEU A 321 -14.40 -1.15 -25.99
N LYS A 322 -13.33 -1.78 -25.53
CA LYS A 322 -12.00 -1.17 -25.43
C LYS A 322 -10.99 -1.97 -26.25
N LEU A 323 -10.21 -1.28 -27.05
CA LEU A 323 -9.03 -1.87 -27.70
C LEU A 323 -7.84 -1.72 -26.76
N ILE A 324 -7.30 -2.83 -26.27
CA ILE A 324 -6.17 -2.82 -25.35
C ILE A 324 -4.92 -3.44 -25.96
N ASN A 325 -3.76 -2.98 -25.52
CA ASN A 325 -2.51 -3.71 -25.64
C ASN A 325 -1.69 -3.60 -24.35
N ILE A 326 -1.08 -4.70 -23.96
CA ILE A 326 -0.24 -4.80 -22.76
C ILE A 326 1.21 -4.87 -23.20
N TYR A 327 1.98 -3.89 -22.78
CA TYR A 327 3.41 -3.83 -22.97
C TYR A 327 4.13 -4.11 -21.64
N THR A 328 5.21 -4.85 -21.72
CA THR A 328 6.09 -5.12 -20.59
C THR A 328 7.52 -4.77 -20.99
N MET A 329 8.12 -3.81 -20.31
CA MET A 329 9.53 -3.49 -20.42
C MET A 329 10.26 -4.17 -19.27
N ASN A 330 11.10 -5.14 -19.60
CA ASN A 330 11.98 -5.77 -18.64
C ASN A 330 13.34 -5.08 -18.70
N TYR A 331 13.96 -4.88 -17.55
CA TYR A 331 15.25 -4.19 -17.46
C TYR A 331 16.21 -4.87 -16.48
N GLY A 332 17.45 -4.47 -16.49
CA GLY A 332 18.52 -4.89 -15.60
C GLY A 332 19.73 -3.96 -15.73
N LYS A 333 20.55 -3.85 -14.70
CA LYS A 333 21.78 -3.02 -14.72
C LYS A 333 22.79 -3.55 -15.73
N THR A 334 22.80 -4.85 -15.98
CA THR A 334 23.68 -5.53 -16.92
C THR A 334 22.90 -6.34 -17.95
N ASP A 335 23.53 -6.61 -19.09
CA ASP A 335 22.95 -7.48 -20.14
C ASP A 335 22.67 -8.91 -19.64
N LYS A 336 23.46 -9.40 -18.69
CA LYS A 336 23.24 -10.71 -18.05
C LYS A 336 21.98 -10.72 -17.20
N GLU A 337 21.76 -9.67 -16.40
CA GLU A 337 20.55 -9.49 -15.60
C GLU A 337 19.32 -9.36 -16.48
N LEU A 338 19.36 -8.52 -17.53
CA LEU A 338 18.28 -8.39 -18.50
C LEU A 338 17.88 -9.75 -19.10
N ARG A 339 18.88 -10.56 -19.53
CA ARG A 339 18.59 -11.92 -20.07
C ARG A 339 17.91 -12.82 -19.04
N ASN A 340 18.36 -12.77 -17.79
CA ASN A 340 17.76 -13.57 -16.72
C ASN A 340 16.33 -13.09 -16.41
N ASN A 341 16.09 -11.81 -16.31
CA ASN A 341 14.78 -11.22 -16.08
C ASN A 341 13.82 -11.54 -17.23
N ASN A 342 14.26 -11.39 -18.47
CA ASN A 342 13.47 -11.80 -19.63
C ASN A 342 13.03 -13.26 -19.57
N ARG A 343 13.91 -14.19 -19.19
CA ARG A 343 13.58 -15.63 -19.06
C ARG A 343 12.55 -15.86 -17.96
N LYS A 344 12.73 -15.23 -16.79
CA LYS A 344 11.82 -15.35 -15.64
C LYS A 344 10.42 -14.85 -16.00
N VAL A 345 10.31 -13.62 -16.56
CA VAL A 345 9.04 -13.01 -16.92
C VAL A 345 8.32 -13.81 -18.00
N VAL A 346 9.01 -14.20 -19.08
CA VAL A 346 8.42 -15.01 -20.15
C VAL A 346 7.93 -16.36 -19.62
N SER A 347 8.71 -17.02 -18.77
CA SER A 347 8.32 -18.30 -18.15
C SER A 347 7.11 -18.14 -17.23
N SER A 348 7.10 -17.12 -16.37
CA SER A 348 5.99 -16.81 -15.47
C SER A 348 4.69 -16.55 -16.23
N LEU A 349 4.73 -15.71 -17.25
CA LEU A 349 3.54 -15.36 -18.02
C LEU A 349 3.04 -16.53 -18.88
N LYS A 350 3.95 -17.34 -19.42
CA LYS A 350 3.58 -18.54 -20.15
C LYS A 350 2.83 -19.56 -19.28
N GLN A 351 3.23 -19.72 -18.02
CA GLN A 351 2.51 -20.57 -17.06
C GLN A 351 1.07 -20.09 -16.82
N GLN A 352 0.84 -18.78 -16.91
CA GLN A 352 -0.47 -18.14 -16.78
C GLN A 352 -1.21 -18.01 -18.12
N ARG A 353 -0.75 -18.73 -19.16
CA ARG A 353 -1.35 -18.75 -20.52
C ARG A 353 -1.31 -17.41 -21.25
N PHE A 354 -0.45 -16.47 -20.84
CA PHE A 354 -0.13 -15.31 -21.66
C PHE A 354 0.94 -15.68 -22.68
N LYS A 355 0.80 -15.17 -23.91
CA LYS A 355 1.88 -15.19 -24.87
C LYS A 355 2.34 -13.76 -25.14
N ILE A 356 3.59 -13.51 -24.82
CA ILE A 356 4.25 -12.24 -25.05
C ILE A 356 5.35 -12.43 -26.09
N ASP A 357 5.51 -11.45 -26.94
CA ASP A 357 6.54 -11.46 -27.96
C ASP A 357 7.45 -10.25 -27.84
N LYS A 358 8.75 -10.50 -28.00
CA LYS A 358 9.74 -9.45 -27.97
C LYS A 358 9.63 -8.65 -29.27
N LEU A 359 9.53 -7.34 -29.17
CA LEU A 359 9.41 -6.44 -30.32
C LEU A 359 10.74 -6.37 -31.09
N ALA A 360 11.09 -7.46 -31.79
CA ALA A 360 12.29 -7.53 -32.61
C ALA A 360 12.27 -6.45 -33.70
N LEU A 361 13.40 -5.71 -33.84
CA LEU A 361 13.58 -4.57 -34.75
C LEU A 361 12.59 -3.39 -34.54
N ARG A 362 11.77 -3.45 -33.49
CA ARG A 362 10.74 -2.46 -33.13
C ARG A 362 10.89 -1.94 -31.69
N GLN A 363 12.08 -2.07 -31.10
CA GLN A 363 12.30 -1.66 -29.70
C GLN A 363 12.06 -0.15 -29.48
N MET A 364 12.41 0.70 -30.44
CA MET A 364 12.12 2.13 -30.37
C MET A 364 10.61 2.41 -30.38
N GLN A 365 9.85 1.74 -31.24
CA GLN A 365 8.40 1.86 -31.28
C GLN A 365 7.77 1.31 -29.99
N GLY A 366 8.35 0.23 -29.44
CA GLY A 366 7.98 -0.32 -28.16
C GLY A 366 8.19 0.67 -27.02
N LEU A 367 9.34 1.33 -26.95
CA LEU A 367 9.62 2.34 -25.93
C LEU A 367 8.63 3.53 -26.04
N ILE A 368 8.33 3.98 -27.27
CA ILE A 368 7.33 5.04 -27.49
C ILE A 368 5.94 4.60 -26.99
N ALA A 369 5.54 3.34 -27.23
CA ALA A 369 4.27 2.79 -26.75
C ALA A 369 4.23 2.59 -25.23
N MET A 370 5.39 2.41 -24.60
CA MET A 370 5.54 2.35 -23.14
C MET A 370 5.38 3.72 -22.47
N LEU A 371 5.75 4.80 -23.16
CA LEU A 371 5.55 6.13 -22.61
C LEU A 371 4.05 6.44 -22.53
N PRO A 372 3.57 6.99 -21.40
CA PRO A 372 2.16 7.35 -21.25
C PRO A 372 1.83 8.57 -22.11
N THR A 373 1.67 8.33 -23.39
CA THR A 373 1.41 9.34 -24.42
C THR A 373 0.34 8.85 -25.38
N PRO A 374 -0.37 9.72 -26.07
CA PRO A 374 -1.38 9.30 -27.05
C PRO A 374 -0.76 8.70 -28.33
N ARG A 375 0.52 8.33 -28.31
CA ARG A 375 1.26 7.77 -29.44
C ARG A 375 1.55 6.29 -29.22
N ASP A 376 0.68 5.43 -29.70
CA ASP A 376 0.94 4.00 -29.77
C ASP A 376 0.76 3.53 -31.22
N TYR A 377 1.88 3.22 -31.88
CA TYR A 377 1.90 2.78 -33.29
C TYR A 377 1.69 1.28 -33.46
N ILE A 378 1.65 0.54 -32.35
CA ILE A 378 1.61 -0.93 -32.32
C ILE A 378 0.19 -1.42 -32.01
N ILE A 379 -0.59 -0.67 -31.23
CA ILE A 379 -1.90 -1.10 -30.72
C ILE A 379 -2.87 -1.54 -31.84
N MET A 380 -2.83 -0.88 -32.99
CA MET A 380 -3.72 -1.22 -34.12
C MET A 380 -3.39 -2.57 -34.77
N SER A 381 -2.16 -3.06 -34.62
CA SER A 381 -1.73 -4.36 -35.17
C SER A 381 -1.76 -5.49 -34.14
N ASN A 382 -1.53 -5.17 -32.88
CA ASN A 382 -1.34 -6.16 -31.82
C ASN A 382 -2.42 -6.04 -30.71
N GLY A 383 -3.29 -5.02 -30.78
CA GLY A 383 -4.33 -4.78 -29.79
C GLY A 383 -5.45 -5.83 -29.83
N ARG A 384 -6.14 -5.99 -28.71
CA ARG A 384 -7.29 -6.87 -28.55
C ARG A 384 -8.51 -6.07 -28.10
N ASP A 385 -9.62 -6.27 -28.80
CA ASP A 385 -10.91 -5.73 -28.37
C ASP A 385 -11.47 -6.55 -27.22
N ILE A 386 -11.77 -5.88 -26.11
CA ILE A 386 -12.37 -6.52 -24.92
C ILE A 386 -13.50 -5.63 -24.36
N PRO A 387 -14.52 -6.21 -23.70
CA PRO A 387 -15.49 -5.45 -22.91
C PRO A 387 -14.81 -4.70 -21.76
N CYS A 388 -15.30 -3.53 -21.39
CA CYS A 388 -14.78 -2.77 -20.27
C CYS A 388 -14.92 -3.54 -18.94
N SER A 389 -15.94 -4.37 -18.80
CA SER A 389 -16.08 -5.30 -17.67
C SER A 389 -14.90 -6.27 -17.54
N THR A 390 -14.39 -6.79 -18.67
CA THR A 390 -13.19 -7.63 -18.71
C THR A 390 -11.94 -6.84 -18.35
N LEU A 391 -11.85 -5.56 -18.80
CA LEU A 391 -10.76 -4.67 -18.39
C LEU A 391 -10.83 -4.36 -16.88
N GLY A 392 -12.01 -4.10 -16.32
CA GLY A 392 -12.20 -3.92 -14.88
C GLY A 392 -11.83 -5.17 -14.09
N ALA A 393 -12.17 -6.36 -14.60
CA ALA A 393 -11.77 -7.63 -14.01
C ALA A 393 -10.26 -7.88 -14.06
N SER A 394 -9.51 -7.16 -14.88
CA SER A 394 -8.04 -7.25 -14.90
C SER A 394 -7.42 -6.85 -13.57
N PHE A 395 -8.03 -5.92 -12.87
CA PHE A 395 -7.62 -5.34 -11.58
C PHE A 395 -6.10 -5.36 -11.38
N PRO A 396 -5.36 -4.48 -12.05
CA PRO A 396 -3.90 -4.51 -12.03
C PRO A 396 -3.29 -3.95 -10.74
N PHE A 397 -4.11 -3.30 -9.89
CA PHE A 397 -3.67 -2.56 -8.70
C PHE A 397 -3.36 -3.47 -7.51
N VAL A 398 -2.71 -4.60 -7.77
CA VAL A 398 -2.35 -5.59 -6.75
C VAL A 398 -0.94 -5.36 -6.25
N PHE A 399 -0.83 -5.18 -4.94
CA PHE A 399 0.45 -5.10 -4.26
C PHE A 399 0.32 -5.71 -2.85
N GLN A 400 1.36 -6.39 -2.40
CA GLN A 400 1.38 -7.07 -1.10
C GLN A 400 2.29 -6.35 -0.10
N GLY A 401 2.53 -5.07 -0.29
CA GLY A 401 3.33 -4.26 0.62
C GLY A 401 2.48 -3.53 1.66
N LEU A 402 3.06 -3.26 2.80
CA LEU A 402 2.57 -2.33 3.81
C LEU A 402 3.68 -1.32 4.07
N ASN A 403 3.37 -0.04 3.89
CA ASN A 403 4.37 1.02 4.00
C ASN A 403 3.76 2.24 4.70
N ASP A 404 3.60 2.13 6.01
CA ASP A 404 3.15 3.23 6.84
C ASP A 404 4.28 4.24 6.96
N LYS A 405 3.99 5.54 6.80
CA LYS A 405 4.98 6.62 6.73
C LYS A 405 5.92 6.65 7.95
N ASP A 406 5.36 6.50 9.15
CA ASP A 406 6.10 6.49 10.41
C ASP A 406 6.24 5.07 10.99
N GLY A 407 6.03 4.06 10.15
CA GLY A 407 6.13 2.66 10.53
C GLY A 407 7.55 2.23 10.86
N PHE A 408 7.69 1.20 11.67
CA PHE A 408 8.95 0.52 11.88
C PHE A 408 9.10 -0.69 10.95
N LEU A 409 10.32 -1.00 10.59
CA LEU A 409 10.63 -2.12 9.70
C LEU A 409 10.32 -3.45 10.38
N LEU A 410 9.25 -4.13 9.94
CA LEU A 410 8.90 -5.48 10.40
C LEU A 410 9.70 -6.57 9.68
N GLY A 411 9.88 -6.44 8.39
CA GLY A 411 10.54 -7.45 7.58
C GLY A 411 10.43 -7.18 6.09
N TYR A 412 10.62 -8.25 5.34
CA TYR A 412 10.52 -8.28 3.88
C TYR A 412 9.52 -9.36 3.46
N ASN A 413 8.67 -9.06 2.50
CA ASN A 413 7.94 -10.05 1.73
C ASN A 413 8.40 -10.01 0.27
N GLY A 414 8.01 -10.97 -0.54
CA GLY A 414 8.42 -11.02 -1.95
C GLY A 414 8.15 -9.77 -2.79
N SER A 415 7.44 -8.78 -2.23
CA SER A 415 7.07 -7.51 -2.87
C SER A 415 7.85 -6.30 -2.35
N GLY A 416 8.61 -6.43 -1.26
CA GLY A 416 9.37 -5.33 -0.67
C GLY A 416 9.43 -5.32 0.86
N LEU A 417 9.95 -4.25 1.41
CA LEU A 417 9.98 -4.02 2.85
C LEU A 417 8.56 -3.77 3.40
N ILE A 418 8.34 -4.17 4.63
CA ILE A 418 7.09 -3.93 5.35
C ILE A 418 7.38 -2.96 6.48
N PHE A 419 6.84 -1.75 6.36
CA PHE A 419 6.79 -0.76 7.42
C PHE A 419 5.40 -0.74 8.02
N PHE A 420 5.32 -0.90 9.32
CA PHE A 420 4.05 -0.98 10.05
C PHE A 420 4.03 -0.03 11.24
N ASP A 421 2.98 0.77 11.34
CA ASP A 421 2.66 1.56 12.51
C ASP A 421 1.30 1.13 13.07
N PRO A 422 1.24 0.56 14.29
CA PRO A 422 -0.02 0.15 14.92
C PRO A 422 -0.94 1.33 15.26
N LYS A 423 -0.45 2.57 15.26
CA LYS A 423 -1.22 3.79 15.56
C LYS A 423 -2.00 4.30 14.34
N VAL A 424 -1.59 3.91 13.12
CA VAL A 424 -2.25 4.36 11.89
C VAL A 424 -3.69 3.86 11.82
N ARG A 425 -4.61 4.80 11.61
CA ARG A 425 -6.02 4.54 11.35
C ARG A 425 -6.32 4.74 9.88
N SER A 426 -7.09 3.82 9.33
CA SER A 426 -7.57 3.89 7.96
C SER A 426 -8.95 3.23 7.88
N THR A 427 -9.54 3.25 6.71
CA THR A 427 -10.82 2.58 6.46
C THR A 427 -10.75 1.05 6.66
N SER A 428 -9.55 0.46 6.55
CA SER A 428 -9.29 -0.97 6.76
C SER A 428 -8.71 -1.29 8.15
N ARG A 429 -8.20 -0.28 8.86
CA ARG A 429 -7.60 -0.40 10.21
C ARG A 429 -8.27 0.59 11.16
N THR A 430 -9.38 0.18 11.76
CA THR A 430 -10.23 1.03 12.61
C THR A 430 -9.76 1.13 14.06
N ASN A 431 -8.94 0.18 14.52
CA ASN A 431 -8.38 0.13 15.87
C ASN A 431 -6.94 -0.40 15.86
N SER A 432 -6.26 -0.36 17.01
CA SER A 432 -4.88 -0.84 17.20
C SER A 432 -4.79 -2.26 17.76
N ASN A 433 -5.90 -2.97 17.88
CA ASN A 433 -5.87 -4.33 18.42
C ASN A 433 -5.18 -5.26 17.41
N ILE A 434 -4.24 -6.05 17.89
CA ILE A 434 -3.44 -6.96 17.07
C ILE A 434 -3.59 -8.37 17.62
N MET A 435 -3.99 -9.31 16.76
CA MET A 435 -3.99 -10.73 17.08
C MET A 435 -2.92 -11.44 16.26
N VAL A 436 -2.01 -12.16 16.93
CA VAL A 436 -0.96 -12.92 16.27
C VAL A 436 -1.28 -14.41 16.36
N ILE A 437 -1.59 -15.02 15.22
CA ILE A 437 -1.98 -16.42 15.12
C ILE A 437 -0.95 -17.20 14.32
N GLY A 438 -0.61 -18.40 14.77
CA GLY A 438 0.30 -19.29 14.05
C GLY A 438 0.50 -20.62 14.79
N LYS A 439 1.02 -21.60 14.09
CA LYS A 439 1.40 -22.92 14.66
C LYS A 439 2.53 -22.73 15.68
N SER A 440 2.71 -23.71 16.57
CA SER A 440 3.89 -23.74 17.45
C SER A 440 5.17 -23.74 16.59
N GLY A 441 6.18 -22.99 17.01
CA GLY A 441 7.45 -22.84 16.29
C GLY A 441 7.41 -21.95 15.04
N SER A 442 6.26 -21.34 14.69
CA SER A 442 6.14 -20.45 13.51
C SER A 442 6.73 -19.06 13.67
N GLY A 443 7.26 -18.73 14.86
CA GLY A 443 7.87 -17.43 15.14
C GLY A 443 6.93 -16.38 15.74
N LYS A 444 5.75 -16.76 16.26
CA LYS A 444 4.80 -15.82 16.92
C LYS A 444 5.47 -14.93 17.98
N SER A 445 6.09 -15.59 18.99
CA SER A 445 6.75 -14.88 20.10
C SER A 445 7.93 -14.03 19.61
N HIS A 446 8.67 -14.49 18.59
CA HIS A 446 9.75 -13.70 17.99
C HIS A 446 9.21 -12.43 17.32
N PHE A 447 8.13 -12.55 16.54
CA PHE A 447 7.47 -11.42 15.90
C PHE A 447 6.95 -10.41 16.93
N THR A 448 6.26 -10.92 17.98
CA THR A 448 5.71 -10.06 19.04
C THR A 448 6.83 -9.33 19.80
N LYS A 449 7.90 -10.04 20.16
CA LYS A 449 9.08 -9.42 20.81
C LYS A 449 9.71 -8.34 19.93
N LYS A 450 9.86 -8.59 18.62
CA LYS A 450 10.38 -7.60 17.66
C LYS A 450 9.49 -6.36 17.61
N MET A 451 8.18 -6.52 17.56
CA MET A 451 7.22 -5.42 17.55
C MET A 451 7.26 -4.61 18.86
N LEU A 452 7.25 -5.29 20.02
CA LEU A 452 7.34 -4.63 21.32
C LEU A 452 8.65 -3.86 21.47
N LEU A 453 9.76 -4.44 21.03
CA LEU A 453 11.05 -3.78 21.04
C LEU A 453 11.01 -2.42 20.32
N LYS A 454 10.33 -2.36 19.14
CA LYS A 454 10.17 -1.12 18.39
C LYS A 454 9.33 -0.08 19.14
N LEU A 455 8.23 -0.49 19.72
CA LEU A 455 7.37 0.39 20.51
C LEU A 455 8.11 0.93 21.76
N ILE A 456 8.90 0.09 22.43
CA ILE A 456 9.72 0.50 23.57
C ILE A 456 10.80 1.52 23.15
N MET A 457 11.40 1.38 21.96
CA MET A 457 12.36 2.37 21.46
C MET A 457 11.68 3.72 21.18
N GLU A 458 10.39 3.73 20.81
CA GLU A 458 9.55 4.93 20.64
C GLU A 458 8.98 5.46 21.97
N ASP A 459 9.44 4.94 23.11
CA ASP A 459 8.98 5.33 24.45
C ASP A 459 7.54 4.97 24.78
N VAL A 460 6.99 3.97 24.11
CA VAL A 460 5.67 3.46 24.46
C VAL A 460 5.77 2.62 25.74
N LYS A 461 5.05 3.02 26.80
CA LYS A 461 4.93 2.23 28.02
C LYS A 461 4.30 0.88 27.67
N THR A 462 5.00 -0.20 28.03
CA THR A 462 4.61 -1.56 27.65
C THR A 462 4.39 -2.41 28.89
N TYR A 463 3.23 -3.02 28.99
CA TYR A 463 2.86 -3.96 30.05
C TYR A 463 2.62 -5.33 29.43
N ILE A 464 3.26 -6.35 29.97
CA ILE A 464 3.21 -7.72 29.43
C ILE A 464 2.65 -8.64 30.54
N VAL A 465 1.62 -9.41 30.19
CA VAL A 465 1.15 -10.54 30.98
C VAL A 465 1.71 -11.79 30.33
N ASP A 466 2.66 -12.44 31.00
CA ASP A 466 3.45 -13.53 30.46
C ASP A 466 3.38 -14.76 31.35
N PRO A 467 2.45 -15.68 31.11
CA PRO A 467 2.32 -16.89 31.92
C PRO A 467 3.45 -17.91 31.68
N GLU A 468 4.21 -17.78 30.61
CA GLU A 468 5.25 -18.73 30.19
C GLU A 468 6.69 -18.24 30.48
N GLY A 469 6.86 -16.98 30.89
CA GLY A 469 8.18 -16.40 31.23
C GLY A 469 9.08 -16.15 29.98
N GLU A 470 8.50 -16.07 28.79
CA GLU A 470 9.28 -15.88 27.55
C GLU A 470 9.91 -14.49 27.40
N TYR A 471 9.36 -13.47 28.08
CA TYR A 471 9.79 -12.07 27.94
C TYR A 471 10.79 -11.60 28.98
N ASP A 472 11.15 -12.40 29.97
CA ASP A 472 12.02 -12.05 31.09
C ASP A 472 13.38 -11.48 30.67
N ILE A 473 14.05 -12.17 29.73
CA ILE A 473 15.39 -11.76 29.26
C ILE A 473 15.31 -10.41 28.54
N MET A 474 14.27 -10.21 27.72
CA MET A 474 14.06 -8.96 27.01
C MET A 474 13.79 -7.81 27.99
N THR A 475 12.92 -8.03 28.95
CA THR A 475 12.55 -7.04 29.99
C THR A 475 13.77 -6.59 30.78
N LYS A 476 14.58 -7.54 31.30
CA LYS A 476 15.81 -7.24 32.03
C LYS A 476 16.82 -6.44 31.18
N ARG A 477 17.04 -6.86 29.94
CA ARG A 477 18.00 -6.19 29.03
C ARG A 477 17.58 -4.75 28.68
N LEU A 478 16.29 -4.47 28.65
CA LEU A 478 15.76 -3.14 28.32
C LEU A 478 15.57 -2.24 29.55
N GLY A 479 15.96 -2.73 30.74
CA GLY A 479 15.81 -2.00 32.01
C GLY A 479 14.38 -1.97 32.55
N GLY A 480 13.56 -2.95 32.18
CA GLY A 480 12.19 -3.11 32.68
C GLY A 480 12.14 -3.87 34.00
N GLN A 481 10.99 -3.84 34.64
CA GLN A 481 10.71 -4.53 35.91
C GLN A 481 9.91 -5.81 35.65
N ILE A 482 10.28 -6.89 36.34
CA ILE A 482 9.56 -8.15 36.34
C ILE A 482 8.88 -8.31 37.71
N ILE A 483 7.57 -8.56 37.65
CA ILE A 483 6.77 -8.87 38.86
C ILE A 483 6.31 -10.33 38.68
N ASP A 484 6.94 -11.23 39.45
CA ASP A 484 6.57 -12.64 39.45
C ASP A 484 5.51 -12.88 40.52
N VAL A 485 4.27 -13.17 40.08
CA VAL A 485 3.13 -13.46 40.98
C VAL A 485 2.91 -14.96 41.20
N GLY A 486 3.85 -15.80 40.76
CA GLY A 486 3.79 -17.25 40.89
C GLY A 486 3.91 -17.72 42.34
N SER A 487 3.45 -18.94 42.59
CA SER A 487 3.51 -19.56 43.92
C SER A 487 4.97 -19.79 44.34
N GLY A 488 5.40 -19.15 45.42
CA GLY A 488 6.73 -19.31 46.01
C GLY A 488 7.64 -18.09 45.95
N ASN A 489 7.26 -17.03 45.25
CA ASN A 489 8.02 -15.79 45.16
C ASN A 489 7.52 -14.72 46.13
N ASN A 490 8.45 -13.87 46.61
CA ASN A 490 8.15 -12.79 47.58
C ASN A 490 7.53 -11.53 46.92
N SER A 491 7.20 -11.58 45.63
CA SER A 491 6.56 -10.46 44.96
C SER A 491 5.09 -10.37 45.33
N ARG A 492 4.69 -9.25 45.95
CA ARG A 492 3.31 -8.99 46.35
C ARG A 492 2.84 -7.71 45.65
N ILE A 493 1.63 -7.77 45.10
CA ILE A 493 0.96 -6.59 44.56
C ILE A 493 -0.05 -6.13 45.60
N ASN A 494 0.05 -4.86 46.01
CA ASN A 494 -0.94 -4.27 46.87
C ASN A 494 -2.15 -3.78 46.07
N PRO A 495 -3.31 -4.45 46.11
CA PRO A 495 -4.48 -4.02 45.35
C PRO A 495 -5.06 -2.68 45.80
N PHE A 496 -4.71 -2.21 47.01
CA PHE A 496 -5.15 -0.93 47.54
C PHE A 496 -4.38 0.27 47.00
N HIS A 497 -3.33 0.07 46.23
CA HIS A 497 -2.60 1.18 45.64
C HIS A 497 -3.44 1.82 44.55
N ILE A 498 -3.72 3.12 44.66
CA ILE A 498 -4.49 3.87 43.67
C ILE A 498 -3.54 4.32 42.56
N PHE A 499 -3.79 3.83 41.35
CA PHE A 499 -3.13 4.28 40.13
C PHE A 499 -4.12 5.14 39.33
N GLY A 500 -3.81 6.38 39.11
CA GLY A 500 -4.65 7.23 38.25
C GLY A 500 -4.10 8.64 38.18
N ALA A 501 -3.62 8.98 36.99
CA ALA A 501 -3.38 10.36 36.64
C ALA A 501 -4.71 10.99 36.19
N MET A 502 -4.93 12.25 36.54
CA MET A 502 -5.95 13.03 35.86
C MET A 502 -5.52 13.21 34.39
N GLN A 503 -6.41 12.92 33.47
CA GLN A 503 -6.18 13.30 32.07
C GLN A 503 -6.15 14.83 32.01
N GLU A 504 -4.95 15.38 31.88
CA GLU A 504 -4.81 16.78 31.48
C GLU A 504 -5.34 16.89 30.04
N SER A 505 -6.42 17.62 29.86
CA SER A 505 -6.83 18.08 28.53
C SER A 505 -5.83 19.17 28.14
N ASP A 506 -5.20 19.02 27.00
CA ASP A 506 -4.09 19.86 26.50
C ASP A 506 -4.38 21.38 26.37
N ASP A 507 -5.57 21.86 26.69
CA ASP A 507 -6.00 23.22 26.37
C ASP A 507 -6.60 24.06 27.52
N GLU A 508 -6.77 23.54 28.77
CA GLU A 508 -7.31 24.36 29.87
C GLU A 508 -6.68 24.02 31.23
N GLU A 509 -6.18 25.04 31.94
CA GLU A 509 -5.82 24.91 33.37
C GLU A 509 -7.07 24.58 34.19
N LEU A 510 -7.14 23.34 34.67
CA LEU A 510 -8.23 22.87 35.55
C LEU A 510 -8.31 23.69 36.83
N THR A 511 -9.49 24.13 37.18
CA THR A 511 -9.74 24.77 38.49
C THR A 511 -9.54 23.79 39.63
N GLU A 512 -9.23 24.30 40.84
CA GLU A 512 -9.06 23.46 42.05
C GLU A 512 -10.30 22.59 42.37
N ILE A 513 -11.51 23.07 42.03
CA ILE A 513 -12.75 22.32 42.19
C ILE A 513 -12.79 21.13 41.22
N GLN A 514 -12.44 21.37 39.94
CA GLN A 514 -12.39 20.31 38.94
C GLN A 514 -11.33 19.24 39.27
N LYS A 515 -10.17 19.65 39.78
CA LYS A 515 -9.14 18.71 40.26
C LYS A 515 -9.65 17.83 41.41
N GLN A 516 -10.34 18.43 42.39
CA GLN A 516 -10.91 17.67 43.51
C GLN A 516 -12.02 16.71 43.06
N GLU A 517 -12.85 17.08 42.12
CA GLU A 517 -13.86 16.20 41.53
C GLU A 517 -13.21 15.05 40.74
N GLY A 518 -12.15 15.34 40.00
CA GLY A 518 -11.33 14.32 39.32
C GLY A 518 -10.76 13.30 40.30
N PHE A 519 -10.14 13.73 41.39
CA PHE A 519 -9.60 12.81 42.44
C PHE A 519 -10.70 12.01 43.13
N ARG A 520 -11.87 12.59 43.39
CA ARG A 520 -13.03 11.84 43.93
C ARG A 520 -13.50 10.76 42.95
N SER A 521 -13.49 11.03 41.66
CA SER A 521 -13.85 10.07 40.63
C SER A 521 -12.84 8.91 40.58
N ILE A 522 -11.53 9.22 40.58
CA ILE A 522 -10.45 8.23 40.63
C ILE A 522 -10.61 7.33 41.87
N PHE A 523 -10.81 7.92 43.04
CA PHE A 523 -11.03 7.17 44.27
C PHE A 523 -12.27 6.25 44.17
N SER A 524 -13.38 6.76 43.68
CA SER A 524 -14.63 6.00 43.57
C SER A 524 -14.49 4.83 42.59
N ASN A 525 -13.83 5.06 41.46
CA ASN A 525 -13.54 4.01 40.48
C ASN A 525 -12.62 2.93 41.08
N HIS A 526 -11.65 3.34 41.90
CA HIS A 526 -10.76 2.39 42.55
C HIS A 526 -11.47 1.55 43.61
N ILE A 527 -12.37 2.14 44.42
CA ILE A 527 -13.21 1.37 45.35
C ILE A 527 -14.07 0.37 44.60
N GLN A 528 -14.66 0.76 43.49
CA GLN A 528 -15.43 -0.15 42.62
C GLN A 528 -14.57 -1.29 42.06
N PHE A 529 -13.32 -0.99 41.65
CA PHE A 529 -12.35 -2.01 41.27
C PHE A 529 -12.09 -3.00 42.39
N LEU A 530 -11.86 -2.52 43.63
CA LEU A 530 -11.65 -3.39 44.80
C LEU A 530 -12.88 -4.25 45.12
N GLU A 531 -14.08 -3.70 44.98
CA GLU A 531 -15.33 -4.47 45.14
C GLU A 531 -15.38 -5.63 44.14
N GLN A 532 -15.10 -5.37 42.87
CA GLN A 532 -15.05 -6.40 41.81
C GLN A 532 -13.92 -7.41 42.08
N PHE A 533 -12.75 -6.95 42.51
CA PHE A 533 -11.63 -7.81 42.88
C PHE A 533 -12.02 -8.80 43.96
N PHE A 534 -12.62 -8.34 45.05
CA PHE A 534 -13.06 -9.21 46.15
C PHE A 534 -14.24 -10.10 45.78
N GLN A 535 -15.14 -9.63 44.91
CA GLN A 535 -16.24 -10.43 44.40
C GLN A 535 -15.74 -11.59 43.53
N ASN A 536 -14.68 -11.36 42.74
CA ASN A 536 -14.03 -12.43 41.99
C ASN A 536 -13.24 -13.39 42.86
N LEU A 537 -12.65 -12.89 43.96
CA LEU A 537 -11.90 -13.70 44.92
C LEU A 537 -12.81 -14.56 45.80
N ILE A 538 -13.98 -14.05 46.14
CA ILE A 538 -14.99 -14.69 46.99
C ILE A 538 -16.33 -14.68 46.25
N PRO A 539 -16.58 -15.68 45.36
CA PRO A 539 -17.76 -15.69 44.50
C PRO A 539 -19.12 -15.71 45.21
N ASP A 540 -19.13 -16.19 46.47
CA ASP A 540 -20.36 -16.35 47.26
C ASP A 540 -20.74 -15.10 48.09
N LEU A 541 -20.07 -13.95 47.87
CA LEU A 541 -20.41 -12.70 48.57
C LEU A 541 -21.82 -12.23 48.22
N THR A 542 -22.64 -12.09 49.28
CA THR A 542 -23.99 -11.53 49.17
C THR A 542 -23.94 -10.00 48.98
N ASN A 543 -24.99 -9.42 48.39
CA ASN A 543 -25.08 -7.95 48.22
C ASN A 543 -24.97 -7.17 49.56
N LYS A 544 -25.39 -7.78 50.67
CA LYS A 544 -25.25 -7.20 52.02
C LYS A 544 -23.78 -7.15 52.46
N GLU A 545 -23.05 -8.22 52.23
CA GLU A 545 -21.62 -8.33 52.54
C GLU A 545 -20.78 -7.42 51.66
N LEU A 546 -21.14 -7.31 50.35
CA LEU A 546 -20.49 -6.39 49.44
C LEU A 546 -20.66 -4.93 49.90
N ALA A 547 -21.86 -4.54 50.34
CA ALA A 547 -22.10 -3.19 50.84
C ALA A 547 -21.35 -2.89 52.17
N ARG A 548 -21.10 -3.92 53.00
CA ARG A 548 -20.23 -3.80 54.18
C ARG A 548 -18.76 -3.71 53.80
N LEU A 549 -18.33 -4.53 52.86
CA LEU A 549 -16.96 -4.51 52.33
C LEU A 549 -16.62 -3.13 51.76
N SER A 550 -17.51 -2.52 50.99
CA SER A 550 -17.35 -1.17 50.44
C SER A 550 -17.04 -0.13 51.51
N LYS A 551 -17.73 -0.21 52.67
CA LYS A 551 -17.47 0.67 53.82
C LYS A 551 -16.10 0.39 54.45
N VAL A 552 -15.75 -0.88 54.64
CA VAL A 552 -14.46 -1.30 55.18
C VAL A 552 -13.32 -0.80 54.31
N LEU A 553 -13.45 -0.96 53.01
CA LEU A 553 -12.47 -0.50 52.04
C LEU A 553 -12.25 1.03 52.11
N ALA A 554 -13.33 1.81 52.11
CA ALA A 554 -13.25 3.25 52.27
C ALA A 554 -12.66 3.70 53.62
N GLU A 555 -12.99 2.98 54.69
CA GLU A 555 -12.46 3.24 56.03
C GLU A 555 -10.97 2.93 56.12
N ALA A 556 -10.47 1.90 55.47
CA ALA A 556 -9.04 1.58 55.43
C ALA A 556 -8.19 2.75 54.95
N TYR A 557 -8.63 3.43 53.89
CA TYR A 557 -7.97 4.66 53.41
C TYR A 557 -8.05 5.80 54.43
N THR A 558 -9.22 5.98 55.02
CA THR A 558 -9.43 7.03 56.05
C THR A 558 -8.52 6.86 57.24
N ARG A 559 -8.32 5.60 57.71
CA ARG A 559 -7.41 5.28 58.84
C ARG A 559 -5.93 5.55 58.51
N ARG A 560 -5.55 5.43 57.23
CA ARG A 560 -4.23 5.81 56.74
C ARG A 560 -4.10 7.32 56.46
N GLY A 561 -5.16 8.11 56.73
CA GLY A 561 -5.16 9.56 56.52
C GLY A 561 -5.41 10.00 55.09
N ILE A 562 -5.73 9.08 54.19
CA ILE A 562 -5.95 9.38 52.76
C ILE A 562 -7.40 9.85 52.58
N LYS A 563 -7.55 11.04 51.97
CA LYS A 563 -8.85 11.64 51.65
C LYS A 563 -9.19 11.39 50.20
N LYS A 564 -10.47 11.36 49.86
CA LYS A 564 -11.00 11.19 48.50
C LYS A 564 -10.57 12.30 47.51
N THR A 565 -10.07 13.39 48.04
CA THR A 565 -9.66 14.58 47.30
C THR A 565 -8.15 14.78 47.20
N ASP A 566 -7.37 13.82 47.75
CA ASP A 566 -5.93 13.89 47.76
C ASP A 566 -5.38 13.57 46.33
N ASN A 567 -4.25 14.17 45.99
CA ASN A 567 -3.51 13.79 44.80
C ASN A 567 -2.76 12.49 45.06
N PHE A 568 -3.27 11.38 44.53
CA PHE A 568 -2.75 10.03 44.78
C PHE A 568 -1.36 9.82 44.15
N GLU A 569 -0.97 10.62 43.20
CA GLU A 569 0.37 10.53 42.56
C GLU A 569 1.50 11.02 43.50
N LEU A 570 1.16 11.87 44.44
CA LEU A 570 2.12 12.40 45.42
C LEU A 570 2.34 11.47 46.61
N LEU A 571 1.49 10.45 46.76
CA LEU A 571 1.57 9.46 47.84
C LEU A 571 2.58 8.37 47.46
N LYS A 572 3.33 7.91 48.47
CA LYS A 572 4.23 6.77 48.30
C LYS A 572 3.47 5.45 48.45
N ALA A 573 4.02 4.38 47.88
CA ALA A 573 3.43 3.04 47.98
C ALA A 573 3.15 2.59 49.41
N GLU A 574 3.94 3.06 50.39
CA GLU A 574 3.85 2.77 51.83
C GLU A 574 2.68 3.48 52.51
N ASP A 575 2.17 4.56 51.93
CA ASP A 575 1.06 5.34 52.48
C ASP A 575 -0.29 4.64 52.28
N PHE A 576 -0.39 3.81 51.25
CA PHE A 576 -1.63 3.11 50.93
C PHE A 576 -1.92 1.97 51.90
N PRO A 577 -3.22 1.70 52.20
CA PRO A 577 -3.60 0.55 53.00
C PRO A 577 -3.08 -0.76 52.42
N ILE A 578 -2.94 -1.75 53.25
CA ILE A 578 -2.66 -3.14 52.87
C ILE A 578 -3.82 -4.05 53.32
N MET A 579 -3.80 -5.30 52.89
CA MET A 579 -4.85 -6.28 53.23
C MET A 579 -5.06 -6.41 54.75
N ASP A 580 -3.98 -6.33 55.53
CA ASP A 580 -4.05 -6.45 57.00
C ASP A 580 -4.80 -5.27 57.63
N ASP A 581 -4.70 -4.06 57.08
CA ASP A 581 -5.47 -2.90 57.54
C ASP A 581 -6.98 -3.12 57.36
N ALA A 582 -7.38 -3.63 56.17
CA ALA A 582 -8.78 -3.95 55.91
C ALA A 582 -9.28 -5.11 56.80
N MET A 583 -8.45 -6.13 56.99
CA MET A 583 -8.79 -7.26 57.89
C MET A 583 -8.91 -6.85 59.35
N ALA A 584 -8.14 -5.87 59.82
CA ALA A 584 -8.27 -5.32 61.17
C ALA A 584 -9.65 -4.67 61.38
N ILE A 585 -10.14 -3.90 60.38
CA ILE A 585 -11.47 -3.25 60.45
C ILE A 585 -12.61 -4.29 60.43
N VAL A 586 -12.45 -5.39 59.68
CA VAL A 586 -13.46 -6.47 59.67
C VAL A 586 -13.56 -7.20 61.00
N LYS A 587 -12.47 -7.29 61.74
CA LYS A 587 -12.43 -7.97 63.09
C LYS A 587 -12.99 -7.11 64.22
N GLU A 588 -13.03 -5.80 64.05
CA GLU A 588 -13.70 -4.85 64.94
C GLU A 588 -15.22 -4.85 64.73
#